data_aa2cd6d8a0194acdc72a83c2d7332a8b
#
_entry.id   aa2cd6d8a0194acdc72a83c2d7332a8b
#
_cell.length_a   1.000
_cell.length_b   1.000
_cell.length_c   1.000
_cell.angle_alpha   90.00
_cell.angle_beta   90.00
_cell.angle_gamma   90.00
#
_symmetry.space_group_name_H-M   'P 1'
#
loop_
_entity.id
_entity.type
_entity.pdbx_description
1 polymer ?
#
loop_
_entity_poly.entity_id
_entity_poly.type
_entity_poly.pdbx_seq_one_letter_code
_entity_poly.pdbx_strand_id
1 'polypeptide(L)'
;ARSGRSVVPSTIDIVKQVTAERLVEAHAASFTDGATAAAIVIDNATLEVVASVGSSGLAAKGGWIDLTGAVRSPGSLLKPFIYALAFEDGVLGPDTVIDDMPRGFSGYRPENFDRTFRGEVRVREALQHSLNVPAVATLQRVGVDRFSAALKAAGAAIFQRRSANEEASLALALGGAGVTMRDVAALYAGLANRGAIRPMTFMRDGRVEQKNSQLFS
;
A
#
# COMPACT_ATOMS: atom_id res chain seq x y z
N ALA A 1 20.52 -10.55 -19.87
CA ALA A 1 20.92 -10.77 -21.27
C ALA A 1 20.43 -9.58 -22.09
N ARG A 2 21.33 -8.81 -22.70
CA ARG A 2 20.98 -7.74 -23.65
C ARG A 2 20.38 -8.40 -24.89
N SER A 3 19.05 -8.32 -25.05
CA SER A 3 18.43 -8.57 -26.33
C SER A 3 18.92 -7.46 -27.27
N GLY A 4 19.51 -7.83 -28.39
CA GLY A 4 19.97 -6.88 -29.42
C GLY A 4 18.81 -6.20 -30.19
N ARG A 5 17.63 -6.13 -29.62
CA ARG A 5 16.45 -5.47 -30.20
C ARG A 5 16.46 -3.98 -29.82
N SER A 6 16.40 -3.14 -30.84
CA SER A 6 16.21 -1.69 -30.69
C SER A 6 14.80 -1.30 -30.20
N VAL A 7 13.87 -2.25 -30.16
CA VAL A 7 12.47 -2.06 -29.72
C VAL A 7 12.18 -3.00 -28.56
N VAL A 8 11.70 -2.43 -27.46
CA VAL A 8 11.26 -3.18 -26.27
C VAL A 8 9.73 -3.13 -26.21
N PRO A 9 9.03 -4.27 -26.37
CA PRO A 9 7.57 -4.29 -26.26
C PRO A 9 7.17 -4.01 -24.81
N SER A 10 6.38 -2.96 -24.61
CA SER A 10 5.87 -2.54 -23.31
C SER A 10 4.41 -2.93 -23.14
N THR A 11 3.95 -3.08 -21.88
CA THR A 11 2.55 -3.23 -21.50
C THR A 11 1.80 -1.90 -21.44
N ILE A 12 2.52 -0.78 -21.51
CA ILE A 12 1.95 0.56 -21.43
C ILE A 12 0.94 0.79 -22.58
N ASP A 13 -0.27 1.17 -22.20
CA ASP A 13 -1.33 1.62 -23.11
C ASP A 13 -1.20 3.14 -23.25
N ILE A 14 -0.94 3.61 -24.47
CA ILE A 14 -0.66 5.02 -24.69
C ILE A 14 -1.84 5.95 -24.31
N VAL A 15 -3.08 5.49 -24.50
CA VAL A 15 -4.26 6.30 -24.16
C VAL A 15 -4.39 6.46 -22.65
N LYS A 16 -4.20 5.35 -21.91
CA LYS A 16 -4.22 5.35 -20.45
C LYS A 16 -3.04 6.14 -19.89
N GLN A 17 -1.84 6.00 -20.49
CA GLN A 17 -0.65 6.75 -20.08
C GLN A 17 -0.84 8.25 -20.18
N VAL A 18 -1.26 8.75 -21.36
CA VAL A 18 -1.50 10.19 -21.60
C VAL A 18 -2.61 10.71 -20.69
N THR A 19 -3.65 9.91 -20.44
CA THR A 19 -4.72 10.29 -19.53
C THR A 19 -4.20 10.40 -18.09
N ALA A 20 -3.42 9.43 -17.63
CA ALA A 20 -2.83 9.43 -16.29
C ALA A 20 -1.86 10.63 -16.12
N GLU A 21 -1.03 10.94 -17.12
CA GLU A 21 -0.12 12.08 -17.08
C GLU A 21 -0.88 13.41 -16.90
N ARG A 22 -1.93 13.63 -17.68
CA ARG A 22 -2.77 14.83 -17.56
C ARG A 22 -3.45 14.93 -16.19
N LEU A 23 -3.95 13.84 -15.65
CA LEU A 23 -4.59 13.81 -14.34
C LEU A 23 -3.59 14.11 -13.22
N VAL A 24 -2.39 13.51 -13.28
CA VAL A 24 -1.33 13.75 -12.31
C VAL A 24 -0.85 15.20 -12.35
N GLU A 25 -0.65 15.75 -13.54
CA GLU A 25 -0.27 17.17 -13.72
C GLU A 25 -1.34 18.11 -13.18
N ALA A 26 -2.59 17.91 -13.58
CA ALA A 26 -3.72 18.74 -13.12
C ALA A 26 -3.90 18.67 -11.59
N HIS A 27 -3.75 17.48 -11.00
CA HIS A 27 -3.86 17.31 -9.57
C HIS A 27 -2.69 18.00 -8.83
N ALA A 28 -1.45 17.83 -9.31
CA ALA A 28 -0.29 18.49 -8.73
C ALA A 28 -0.38 20.02 -8.79
N ALA A 29 -0.92 20.57 -9.88
CA ALA A 29 -1.13 22.01 -10.06
C ALA A 29 -2.14 22.61 -9.06
N SER A 30 -2.99 21.77 -8.43
CA SER A 30 -3.94 22.24 -7.39
C SER A 30 -3.28 22.55 -6.04
N PHE A 31 -2.02 22.14 -5.84
CA PHE A 31 -1.27 22.41 -4.61
C PHE A 31 -0.37 23.64 -4.77
N THR A 32 -0.46 24.57 -3.84
CA THR A 32 0.26 25.85 -3.87
C THR A 32 1.72 25.76 -3.48
N ASP A 33 2.14 24.66 -2.84
CA ASP A 33 3.50 24.43 -2.33
C ASP A 33 4.44 23.80 -3.38
N GLY A 34 3.98 23.62 -4.62
CA GLY A 34 4.76 22.98 -5.68
C GLY A 34 4.94 21.48 -5.47
N ALA A 35 3.98 20.83 -4.85
CA ALA A 35 3.99 19.38 -4.67
C ALA A 35 4.04 18.67 -6.03
N THR A 36 4.72 17.52 -6.07
CA THR A 36 4.68 16.61 -7.22
C THR A 36 3.86 15.37 -6.87
N ALA A 37 3.27 14.76 -7.87
CA ALA A 37 2.44 13.57 -7.73
C ALA A 37 2.89 12.47 -8.70
N ALA A 38 2.54 11.23 -8.38
CA ALA A 38 2.78 10.06 -9.23
C ALA A 38 1.56 9.16 -9.27
N ALA A 39 1.46 8.33 -10.30
CA ALA A 39 0.41 7.34 -10.42
C ALA A 39 0.91 6.07 -11.09
N ILE A 40 0.32 4.93 -10.72
CA ILE A 40 0.50 3.65 -11.40
C ILE A 40 -0.87 3.02 -11.62
N VAL A 41 -1.10 2.49 -12.81
CA VAL A 41 -2.34 1.81 -13.18
C VAL A 41 -1.99 0.39 -13.61
N ILE A 42 -2.65 -0.58 -12.97
CA ILE A 42 -2.42 -2.01 -13.18
C ILE A 42 -3.71 -2.65 -13.64
N ASP A 43 -3.62 -3.52 -14.63
CA ASP A 43 -4.70 -4.45 -14.95
C ASP A 43 -4.70 -5.59 -13.92
N ASN A 44 -5.80 -5.74 -13.17
CA ASN A 44 -5.88 -6.73 -12.09
C ASN A 44 -5.84 -8.18 -12.58
N ALA A 45 -6.30 -8.46 -13.79
CA ALA A 45 -6.34 -9.82 -14.33
C ALA A 45 -4.95 -10.26 -14.83
N THR A 46 -4.26 -9.38 -15.55
CA THR A 46 -2.97 -9.68 -16.19
C THR A 46 -1.77 -9.27 -15.35
N LEU A 47 -1.94 -8.34 -14.40
CA LEU A 47 -0.91 -7.64 -13.61
C LEU A 47 0.06 -6.84 -14.51
N GLU A 48 -0.37 -6.50 -15.71
CA GLU A 48 0.33 -5.58 -16.57
C GLU A 48 0.19 -4.16 -16.06
N VAL A 49 1.30 -3.43 -15.99
CA VAL A 49 1.28 -1.99 -15.75
C VAL A 49 0.89 -1.30 -17.05
N VAL A 50 -0.31 -0.75 -17.10
CA VAL A 50 -0.86 -0.11 -18.30
C VAL A 50 -0.61 1.40 -18.34
N ALA A 51 -0.30 2.02 -17.20
CA ALA A 51 0.22 3.38 -17.13
C ALA A 51 1.13 3.55 -15.90
N SER A 52 2.20 4.34 -16.02
CA SER A 52 3.12 4.65 -14.94
C SER A 52 3.64 6.08 -15.10
N VAL A 53 3.23 6.95 -14.18
CA VAL A 53 3.60 8.36 -14.13
C VAL A 53 4.44 8.59 -12.90
N GLY A 54 5.75 8.80 -13.10
CA GLY A 54 6.71 8.92 -11.99
C GLY A 54 6.68 10.28 -11.31
N SER A 55 6.23 11.34 -12.01
CA SER A 55 6.16 12.70 -11.49
C SER A 55 5.12 13.51 -12.25
N SER A 56 4.80 14.69 -11.75
CA SER A 56 3.87 15.64 -12.40
C SER A 56 4.48 16.41 -13.59
N GLY A 57 5.59 15.96 -14.13
CA GLY A 57 6.27 16.54 -15.29
C GLY A 57 7.71 16.95 -14.99
N LEU A 58 8.55 16.95 -16.03
CA LEU A 58 9.99 17.20 -15.90
C LEU A 58 10.33 18.61 -15.40
N ALA A 59 9.45 19.57 -15.60
CA ALA A 59 9.59 20.96 -15.13
C ALA A 59 9.23 21.13 -13.64
N ALA A 60 8.53 20.15 -13.04
CA ALA A 60 8.17 20.21 -11.64
C ALA A 60 9.41 20.02 -10.74
N LYS A 61 9.35 20.55 -9.50
CA LYS A 61 10.40 20.33 -8.51
C LYS A 61 10.56 18.83 -8.24
N GLY A 62 11.73 18.28 -8.54
CA GLY A 62 11.98 16.84 -8.45
C GLY A 62 11.34 16.01 -9.56
N GLY A 63 10.94 16.62 -10.67
CA GLY A 63 10.29 15.99 -11.82
C GLY A 63 11.06 14.84 -12.49
N TRP A 64 12.36 14.77 -12.26
CA TRP A 64 13.24 13.68 -12.71
C TRP A 64 13.23 12.44 -11.82
N ILE A 65 12.55 12.51 -10.67
CA ILE A 65 12.47 11.40 -9.71
C ILE A 65 11.26 10.55 -10.04
N ASP A 66 11.47 9.24 -10.21
CA ASP A 66 10.37 8.28 -10.31
C ASP A 66 9.84 7.98 -8.90
N LEU A 67 8.76 8.67 -8.52
CA LEU A 67 8.12 8.51 -7.22
C LEU A 67 7.37 7.17 -7.09
N THR A 68 7.11 6.44 -8.18
CA THR A 68 6.48 5.12 -8.08
C THR A 68 7.38 4.10 -7.41
N GLY A 69 8.71 4.28 -7.52
CA GLY A 69 9.74 3.47 -6.85
C GLY A 69 10.30 4.11 -5.58
N ALA A 70 9.91 5.34 -5.24
CA ALA A 70 10.41 6.02 -4.04
C ALA A 70 9.77 5.43 -2.78
N VAL A 71 10.62 5.20 -1.75
CA VAL A 71 10.16 4.72 -0.45
C VAL A 71 9.47 5.86 0.31
N ARG A 72 8.22 5.66 0.69
CA ARG A 72 7.37 6.62 1.40
C ARG A 72 6.57 5.93 2.49
N SER A 73 6.10 6.70 3.47
CA SER A 73 5.12 6.20 4.45
C SER A 73 3.81 5.85 3.73
N PRO A 74 3.28 4.63 3.90
CA PRO A 74 1.99 4.25 3.33
C PRO A 74 0.80 4.85 4.07
N GLY A 75 1.02 5.49 5.22
CA GLY A 75 -0.09 5.92 6.07
C GLY A 75 -1.03 4.76 6.40
N SER A 76 -2.31 4.94 6.14
CA SER A 76 -3.36 3.95 6.40
C SER A 76 -3.53 2.88 5.32
N LEU A 77 -2.74 2.89 4.24
CA LEU A 77 -2.91 1.96 3.11
C LEU A 77 -2.67 0.48 3.49
N LEU A 78 -2.01 0.22 4.60
CA LEU A 78 -1.78 -1.16 5.06
C LEU A 78 -2.91 -1.71 5.95
N LYS A 79 -3.87 -0.89 6.39
CA LYS A 79 -4.97 -1.33 7.27
C LYS A 79 -5.83 -2.47 6.69
N PRO A 80 -6.21 -2.48 5.40
CA PRO A 80 -6.97 -3.59 4.83
C PRO A 80 -6.27 -4.94 5.01
N PHE A 81 -4.95 -4.98 4.92
CA PHE A 81 -4.16 -6.21 5.06
C PHE A 81 -4.05 -6.67 6.52
N ILE A 82 -4.02 -5.73 7.48
CA ILE A 82 -4.09 -6.05 8.92
C ILE A 82 -5.41 -6.76 9.23
N TYR A 83 -6.53 -6.20 8.77
CA TYR A 83 -7.85 -6.79 8.99
C TYR A 83 -8.02 -8.11 8.22
N ALA A 84 -7.51 -8.22 7.00
CA ALA A 84 -7.55 -9.45 6.23
C ALA A 84 -6.87 -10.62 6.98
N LEU A 85 -5.68 -10.40 7.53
CA LEU A 85 -5.00 -11.40 8.35
C LEU A 85 -5.76 -11.71 9.65
N ALA A 86 -6.37 -10.71 10.29
CA ALA A 86 -7.19 -10.94 11.47
C ALA A 86 -8.43 -11.79 11.15
N PHE A 87 -9.00 -11.66 9.95
CA PHE A 87 -10.11 -12.48 9.49
C PHE A 87 -9.64 -13.91 9.20
N GLU A 88 -8.53 -14.08 8.51
CA GLU A 88 -7.92 -15.38 8.23
C GLU A 88 -7.61 -16.15 9.51
N ASP A 89 -7.06 -15.48 10.52
CA ASP A 89 -6.73 -16.07 11.82
C ASP A 89 -7.96 -16.34 12.70
N GLY A 90 -9.16 -15.94 12.25
CA GLY A 90 -10.38 -16.05 13.04
C GLY A 90 -10.41 -15.16 14.30
N VAL A 91 -9.49 -14.20 14.39
CA VAL A 91 -9.38 -13.27 15.55
C VAL A 91 -10.54 -12.27 15.55
N LEU A 92 -10.96 -11.84 14.38
CA LEU A 92 -12.05 -10.89 14.16
C LEU A 92 -12.87 -11.31 12.93
N GLY A 93 -14.07 -10.73 12.82
CA GLY A 93 -14.87 -10.75 11.60
C GLY A 93 -15.36 -9.34 11.26
N PRO A 94 -15.92 -9.11 10.07
CA PRO A 94 -16.40 -7.77 9.66
C PRO A 94 -17.42 -7.15 10.60
N ASP A 95 -18.23 -7.98 11.25
CA ASP A 95 -19.29 -7.57 12.20
C ASP A 95 -18.85 -7.60 13.66
N THR A 96 -17.63 -8.03 13.95
CA THR A 96 -17.09 -7.99 15.31
C THR A 96 -17.06 -6.55 15.80
N VAL A 97 -17.54 -6.34 17.03
CA VAL A 97 -17.46 -5.03 17.70
C VAL A 97 -16.07 -4.85 18.28
N ILE A 98 -15.50 -3.67 18.06
CA ILE A 98 -14.18 -3.26 18.54
C ILE A 98 -14.25 -1.82 19.06
N ASP A 99 -13.45 -1.52 20.08
CA ASP A 99 -13.45 -0.20 20.70
C ASP A 99 -12.62 0.81 19.91
N ASP A 100 -13.19 1.96 19.60
CA ASP A 100 -12.51 3.17 19.18
C ASP A 100 -12.56 4.19 20.31
N MET A 101 -11.73 3.97 21.34
CA MET A 101 -11.62 4.82 22.52
C MET A 101 -10.17 5.19 22.80
N PRO A 102 -9.89 6.29 23.51
CA PRO A 102 -8.53 6.65 23.90
C PRO A 102 -7.86 5.48 24.63
N ARG A 103 -6.80 4.94 24.04
CA ARG A 103 -6.08 3.78 24.57
C ARG A 103 -4.58 3.92 24.34
N GLY A 104 -3.79 3.55 25.35
CA GLY A 104 -2.33 3.39 25.24
C GLY A 104 -1.93 1.95 24.91
N PHE A 105 -0.90 1.81 24.10
CA PHE A 105 -0.29 0.54 23.70
C PHE A 105 1.21 0.63 24.03
N SER A 106 1.62 0.17 25.21
CA SER A 106 3.03 0.17 25.67
C SER A 106 3.74 1.54 25.50
N GLY A 107 3.02 2.66 25.77
CA GLY A 107 3.53 4.03 25.57
C GLY A 107 3.04 4.71 24.30
N TYR A 108 2.67 3.96 23.25
CA TYR A 108 2.09 4.49 22.03
C TYR A 108 0.61 4.82 22.20
N ARG A 109 0.21 6.06 21.89
CA ARG A 109 -1.17 6.55 22.02
C ARG A 109 -1.67 7.05 20.67
N PRO A 110 -2.22 6.18 19.81
CA PRO A 110 -2.79 6.59 18.54
C PRO A 110 -4.04 7.44 18.75
N GLU A 111 -4.19 8.48 17.95
CA GLU A 111 -5.39 9.29 17.83
C GLU A 111 -5.97 9.16 16.42
N ASN A 112 -7.28 9.30 16.26
CA ASN A 112 -7.89 9.39 14.95
C ASN A 112 -7.52 10.72 14.28
N PHE A 113 -7.64 10.77 12.94
CA PHE A 113 -7.26 11.96 12.17
C PHE A 113 -8.06 13.21 12.58
N ASP A 114 -9.34 13.03 12.88
CA ASP A 114 -10.25 14.08 13.34
C ASP A 114 -10.18 14.33 14.86
N ARG A 115 -9.30 13.63 15.58
CA ARG A 115 -9.13 13.66 17.04
C ARG A 115 -10.40 13.33 17.82
N THR A 116 -11.34 12.65 17.19
CA THR A 116 -12.57 12.16 17.82
C THR A 116 -12.55 10.65 17.95
N PHE A 117 -13.31 10.11 18.89
CA PHE A 117 -13.46 8.68 19.10
C PHE A 117 -14.95 8.32 19.02
N ARG A 118 -15.24 7.15 18.46
CA ARG A 118 -16.61 6.73 18.12
C ARG A 118 -17.20 5.71 19.09
N GLY A 119 -16.43 5.30 20.11
CA GLY A 119 -16.85 4.26 21.04
C GLY A 119 -16.84 2.87 20.39
N GLU A 120 -17.85 2.06 20.66
CA GLU A 120 -18.00 0.75 20.05
C GLU A 120 -18.39 0.89 18.57
N VAL A 121 -17.60 0.27 17.69
CA VAL A 121 -17.83 0.25 16.23
C VAL A 121 -17.65 -1.17 15.69
N ARG A 122 -18.28 -1.48 14.56
CA ARG A 122 -17.97 -2.73 13.85
C ARG A 122 -16.64 -2.61 13.11
N VAL A 123 -15.93 -3.72 12.94
CA VAL A 123 -14.66 -3.75 12.23
C VAL A 123 -14.80 -3.17 10.82
N ARG A 124 -15.91 -3.47 10.10
CA ARG A 124 -16.17 -2.88 8.78
C ARG A 124 -16.23 -1.35 8.81
N GLU A 125 -16.84 -0.78 9.84
CA GLU A 125 -16.94 0.67 10.03
C GLU A 125 -15.60 1.27 10.42
N ALA A 126 -14.83 0.58 11.27
CA ALA A 126 -13.48 0.98 11.65
C ALA A 126 -12.57 1.08 10.43
N LEU A 127 -12.65 0.11 9.50
CA LEU A 127 -11.89 0.14 8.24
C LEU A 127 -12.41 1.22 7.30
N GLN A 128 -13.73 1.35 7.12
CA GLN A 128 -14.36 2.33 6.24
C GLN A 128 -13.98 3.76 6.61
N HIS A 129 -13.95 4.05 7.91
CA HIS A 129 -13.57 5.36 8.44
C HIS A 129 -12.08 5.49 8.73
N SER A 130 -11.31 4.44 8.41
CA SER A 130 -9.85 4.41 8.63
C SER A 130 -9.45 4.76 10.07
N LEU A 131 -10.22 4.29 11.07
CA LEU A 131 -9.95 4.56 12.47
C LEU A 131 -8.58 4.00 12.89
N ASN A 132 -7.86 4.74 13.71
CA ASN A 132 -6.48 4.43 14.07
C ASN A 132 -6.41 3.46 15.26
N VAL A 133 -7.15 3.73 16.32
CA VAL A 133 -7.12 2.88 17.54
C VAL A 133 -7.53 1.45 17.24
N PRO A 134 -8.65 1.18 16.52
CA PRO A 134 -9.03 -0.17 16.12
C PRO A 134 -7.97 -0.89 15.27
N ALA A 135 -7.32 -0.17 14.33
CA ALA A 135 -6.28 -0.76 13.47
C ALA A 135 -5.04 -1.18 14.26
N VAL A 136 -4.58 -0.33 15.20
CA VAL A 136 -3.45 -0.63 16.09
C VAL A 136 -3.79 -1.80 17.02
N ALA A 137 -5.00 -1.82 17.60
CA ALA A 137 -5.47 -2.91 18.44
C ALA A 137 -5.55 -4.24 17.67
N THR A 138 -5.97 -4.19 16.40
CA THR A 138 -6.01 -5.36 15.53
C THR A 138 -4.61 -5.85 15.19
N LEU A 139 -3.68 -4.95 14.82
CA LEU A 139 -2.29 -5.31 14.57
C LEU A 139 -1.62 -5.93 15.80
N GLN A 140 -1.90 -5.42 17.00
CA GLN A 140 -1.40 -6.00 18.25
C GLN A 140 -1.88 -7.45 18.44
N ARG A 141 -3.14 -7.76 18.08
CA ARG A 141 -3.69 -9.13 18.16
C ARG A 141 -3.11 -10.07 17.10
N VAL A 142 -2.96 -9.59 15.86
CA VAL A 142 -2.35 -10.35 14.75
C VAL A 142 -0.87 -10.60 15.02
N GLY A 143 -0.21 -9.64 15.64
CA GLY A 143 1.24 -9.63 15.85
C GLY A 143 2.00 -8.97 14.71
N VAL A 144 2.89 -8.05 15.06
CA VAL A 144 3.68 -7.25 14.10
C VAL A 144 4.59 -8.14 13.25
N ASP A 145 5.22 -9.15 13.88
CA ASP A 145 6.12 -10.06 13.18
C ASP A 145 5.38 -10.90 12.14
N ARG A 146 4.18 -11.43 12.50
CA ARG A 146 3.33 -12.17 11.58
C ARG A 146 2.91 -11.28 10.40
N PHE A 147 2.46 -10.07 10.67
CA PHE A 147 2.06 -9.12 9.65
C PHE A 147 3.23 -8.77 8.72
N SER A 148 4.39 -8.45 9.27
CA SER A 148 5.61 -8.14 8.51
C SER A 148 6.07 -9.33 7.66
N ALA A 149 6.00 -10.55 8.21
CA ALA A 149 6.34 -11.78 7.49
C ALA A 149 5.39 -12.04 6.32
N ALA A 150 4.08 -11.81 6.51
CA ALA A 150 3.07 -11.95 5.45
C ALA A 150 3.32 -10.96 4.30
N LEU A 151 3.55 -9.68 4.60
CA LEU A 151 3.88 -8.67 3.58
C LEU A 151 5.16 -9.01 2.81
N LYS A 152 6.19 -9.48 3.52
CA LYS A 152 7.44 -9.93 2.90
C LYS A 152 7.25 -11.17 2.02
N ALA A 153 6.48 -12.14 2.48
CA ALA A 153 6.13 -13.33 1.69
C ALA A 153 5.35 -12.95 0.42
N ALA A 154 4.52 -11.91 0.51
CA ALA A 154 3.82 -11.31 -0.61
C ALA A 154 4.75 -10.50 -1.57
N GLY A 155 6.02 -10.40 -1.26
CA GLY A 155 7.02 -9.71 -2.10
C GLY A 155 7.13 -8.21 -1.84
N ALA A 156 6.38 -7.64 -0.89
CA ALA A 156 6.47 -6.23 -0.56
C ALA A 156 7.72 -5.94 0.30
N ALA A 157 8.51 -4.96 -0.12
CA ALA A 157 9.66 -4.49 0.65
C ALA A 157 9.20 -3.47 1.70
N ILE A 158 9.24 -3.88 2.97
CA ILE A 158 8.88 -3.00 4.09
C ILE A 158 10.17 -2.50 4.74
N PHE A 159 10.38 -1.19 4.69
CA PHE A 159 11.53 -0.51 5.26
C PHE A 159 11.16 0.03 6.64
N GLN A 160 11.37 -0.79 7.67
CA GLN A 160 11.23 -0.37 9.06
C GLN A 160 12.58 0.03 9.64
N ARG A 161 12.59 1.12 10.43
CA ARG A 161 13.69 1.32 11.36
C ARG A 161 13.61 0.21 12.41
N ARG A 162 14.67 -0.57 12.56
CA ARG A 162 14.76 -1.52 13.65
C ARG A 162 14.65 -0.74 14.97
N SER A 163 13.52 -0.88 15.63
CA SER A 163 13.29 -0.35 16.97
C SER A 163 13.21 -1.52 17.93
N ALA A 164 13.86 -1.37 19.09
CA ALA A 164 13.78 -2.36 20.17
C ALA A 164 12.43 -2.29 20.93
N ASN A 165 11.57 -1.30 20.61
CA ASN A 165 10.35 -1.02 21.36
C ASN A 165 9.12 -1.48 20.58
N GLU A 166 8.19 -2.17 21.24
CA GLU A 166 6.85 -2.57 20.72
C GLU A 166 6.07 -1.36 20.15
N GLU A 167 6.23 -0.22 20.76
CA GLU A 167 5.64 1.07 20.37
C GLU A 167 5.92 1.45 18.91
N ALA A 168 7.20 1.41 18.50
CA ALA A 168 7.58 1.73 17.13
C ALA A 168 7.13 0.65 16.13
N SER A 169 6.92 -0.58 16.61
CA SER A 169 6.43 -1.69 15.81
C SER A 169 4.94 -1.56 15.49
N LEU A 170 4.13 -1.12 16.45
CA LEU A 170 2.68 -0.90 16.27
C LEU A 170 2.36 0.32 15.39
N ALA A 171 3.29 1.30 15.30
CA ALA A 171 3.16 2.42 14.38
C ALA A 171 3.09 1.98 12.90
N LEU A 172 3.48 0.73 12.58
CA LEU A 172 3.31 0.12 11.26
C LEU A 172 1.86 0.19 10.76
N ALA A 173 0.87 0.06 11.65
CA ALA A 173 -0.54 0.18 11.31
C ALA A 173 -0.92 1.56 10.74
N LEU A 174 -0.14 2.59 11.05
CA LEU A 174 -0.40 3.99 10.69
C LEU A 174 0.68 4.58 9.77
N GLY A 175 1.50 3.72 9.16
CA GLY A 175 2.53 4.14 8.23
C GLY A 175 3.91 4.36 8.84
N GLY A 176 4.20 3.79 10.02
CA GLY A 176 5.51 3.80 10.67
C GLY A 176 6.59 2.97 9.96
N ALA A 177 6.39 2.69 8.69
CA ALA A 177 7.36 2.04 7.80
C ALA A 177 7.38 2.73 6.44
N GLY A 178 8.43 2.47 5.66
CA GLY A 178 8.50 2.88 4.26
C GLY A 178 8.11 1.75 3.33
N VAL A 179 7.38 2.06 2.27
CA VAL A 179 7.05 1.15 1.17
C VAL A 179 7.14 1.92 -0.15
N THR A 180 7.24 1.22 -1.27
CA THR A 180 7.09 1.85 -2.58
C THR A 180 5.63 1.84 -3.03
N MET A 181 5.24 2.77 -3.90
CA MET A 181 3.92 2.74 -4.53
C MET A 181 3.72 1.45 -5.32
N ARG A 182 4.77 0.91 -5.93
CA ARG A 182 4.74 -0.36 -6.67
C ARG A 182 4.39 -1.53 -5.76
N ASP A 183 5.00 -1.62 -4.58
CA ASP A 183 4.68 -2.68 -3.62
C ASP A 183 3.22 -2.59 -3.15
N VAL A 184 2.77 -1.37 -2.80
CA VAL A 184 1.38 -1.15 -2.38
C VAL A 184 0.41 -1.52 -3.51
N ALA A 185 0.69 -1.12 -4.75
CA ALA A 185 -0.14 -1.44 -5.91
C ALA A 185 -0.23 -2.96 -6.15
N ALA A 186 0.88 -3.70 -5.99
CA ALA A 186 0.89 -5.16 -6.08
C ALA A 186 0.05 -5.82 -4.97
N LEU A 187 0.16 -5.32 -3.74
CA LEU A 187 -0.65 -5.79 -2.62
C LEU A 187 -2.15 -5.59 -2.89
N TYR A 188 -2.56 -4.41 -3.37
CA TYR A 188 -3.96 -4.14 -3.70
C TYR A 188 -4.47 -4.94 -4.90
N ALA A 189 -3.63 -5.19 -5.91
CA ALA A 189 -3.96 -6.14 -6.97
C ALA A 189 -4.16 -7.56 -6.42
N GLY A 190 -3.38 -7.95 -5.40
CA GLY A 190 -3.58 -9.20 -4.65
C GLY A 190 -4.95 -9.27 -3.97
N LEU A 191 -5.42 -8.17 -3.35
CA LEU A 191 -6.79 -8.11 -2.81
C LEU A 191 -7.83 -8.40 -3.89
N ALA A 192 -7.70 -7.76 -5.06
CA ALA A 192 -8.60 -7.98 -6.20
C ALA A 192 -8.54 -9.42 -6.74
N ASN A 193 -7.41 -10.12 -6.52
CA ASN A 193 -7.16 -11.50 -6.92
C ASN A 193 -7.29 -12.50 -5.75
N ARG A 194 -8.17 -12.23 -4.79
CA ARG A 194 -8.47 -13.13 -3.66
C ARG A 194 -7.22 -13.55 -2.87
N GLY A 195 -6.33 -12.59 -2.60
CA GLY A 195 -5.10 -12.82 -1.85
C GLY A 195 -3.91 -13.32 -2.67
N ALA A 196 -4.11 -13.74 -3.93
CA ALA A 196 -3.03 -14.19 -4.79
C ALA A 196 -2.20 -13.01 -5.29
N ILE A 197 -0.95 -12.93 -4.88
CA ILE A 197 -0.02 -11.89 -5.30
C ILE A 197 0.95 -12.45 -6.33
N ARG A 198 1.10 -11.72 -7.42
CA ARG A 198 2.04 -12.02 -8.50
C ARG A 198 2.82 -10.76 -8.86
N PRO A 199 4.06 -10.87 -9.35
CA PRO A 199 4.83 -9.72 -9.80
C PRO A 199 4.12 -8.96 -10.92
N MET A 200 4.13 -7.64 -10.83
CA MET A 200 3.70 -6.76 -11.92
C MET A 200 4.70 -6.83 -13.07
N THR A 201 4.22 -6.67 -14.30
CA THR A 201 5.08 -6.60 -15.48
C THR A 201 4.91 -5.29 -16.23
N PHE A 202 6.03 -4.78 -16.75
CA PHE A 202 6.09 -3.63 -17.65
C PHE A 202 6.40 -4.06 -19.10
N MET A 203 6.62 -5.35 -19.33
CA MET A 203 7.05 -5.88 -20.62
C MET A 203 6.17 -7.04 -21.05
N ARG A 204 5.74 -7.06 -22.31
CA ARG A 204 4.90 -8.12 -22.88
C ARG A 204 5.64 -9.46 -23.05
N ASP A 205 6.93 -9.42 -23.32
CA ASP A 205 7.77 -10.61 -23.55
C ASP A 205 8.57 -11.02 -22.32
N GLY A 206 8.31 -10.38 -21.17
CA GLY A 206 8.98 -10.66 -19.91
C GLY A 206 8.52 -12.00 -19.35
N ARG A 207 9.30 -13.06 -19.50
CA ARG A 207 9.21 -14.24 -18.63
C ARG A 207 9.66 -13.80 -17.24
N VAL A 208 8.78 -13.14 -16.50
CA VAL A 208 8.94 -13.04 -15.06
C VAL A 208 8.72 -14.45 -14.54
N GLU A 209 9.72 -15.05 -13.89
CA GLU A 209 9.47 -16.24 -13.09
C GLU A 209 8.34 -15.91 -12.14
N GLN A 210 7.16 -16.48 -12.41
CA GLN A 210 5.95 -16.22 -11.65
C GLN A 210 6.08 -16.89 -10.29
N LYS A 211 6.76 -16.23 -9.37
CA LYS A 211 6.73 -16.61 -7.98
C LYS A 211 5.39 -16.15 -7.41
N ASN A 212 4.39 -17.00 -7.55
CA ASN A 212 3.08 -16.76 -6.92
C ASN A 212 3.26 -16.84 -5.40
N SER A 213 2.75 -15.89 -4.70
CA SER A 213 2.63 -15.91 -3.25
C SER A 213 1.18 -15.68 -2.84
N GLN A 214 0.80 -16.25 -1.69
CA GLN A 214 -0.53 -16.07 -1.12
C GLN A 214 -0.37 -15.21 0.13
N LEU A 215 -1.11 -14.12 0.21
CA LEU A 215 -1.08 -13.23 1.37
C LEU A 215 -2.06 -13.71 2.44
N PHE A 216 -3.24 -14.18 2.01
CA PHE A 216 -4.32 -14.75 2.84
C PHE A 216 -5.20 -15.65 1.98
N SER A 217 -5.92 -16.57 2.59
CA SER A 217 -6.81 -17.56 1.93
C SER A 217 -8.23 -17.01 1.75
#